data_e6ea56191cf0628d5b491037ae101d17
#
_entry.id   e6ea56191cf0628d5b491037ae101d17
#
_cell.length_a   1.000
_cell.length_b   1.000
_cell.length_c   1.000
_cell.angle_alpha   90.00
_cell.angle_beta   90.00
_cell.angle_gamma   90.00
#
_symmetry.space_group_name_H-M   'P 1'
#
loop_
_entity.id
_entity.type
_entity.pdbx_description
1 polymer ?
#
loop_
_entity_poly.entity_id
_entity_poly.type
_entity_poly.pdbx_seq_one_letter_code
_entity_poly.pdbx_strand_id
1 'polypeptide(L)'
;MKGLKYLIVVVSICASTLLHGQMKDTIAYRVEPVNNWVFFGDENPVVEMVLVNNFMNMQKSNLSCVISKDTGEPLYTFKQQSSVAPKDSATVSFSFNAPQPGFYSVVFSADDKQIKKFNIAYEPEKIVSPYDAQKDFNSFWDLTILQLHEIKPEYKVVKNKALSGKYRTVYDVTMKSFEGETIRGYWAVPKGKKNYPAVITYMGYGATPWAPDVNTPECAKMAEFIISVRGQALNQEYNKYGDWFTYGMSKKETYYYRGAYMDVIRAIDFVYSREAVDKTKIFAQGGSQGGAFTLVACALDDRIAAGAPHVPFMSDFVDYEKLGKWIGAALRGEAKKQDVELSKILETMSYFDIKNFAGKIKCPIVMGVGLQDIVCPPHTNFSGYNLITSPKEYYIYPKNGHSLPIKEWFKVRENFFDKFL
;
A
#
# COMPACT_ATOMS: atom_id res chain seq x y z
N MET A 1 4.95 -30.39 5.53
CA MET A 1 3.96 -29.60 6.29
C MET A 1 4.62 -29.13 7.58
N LYS A 2 5.17 -27.95 7.62
CA LYS A 2 5.65 -27.28 8.84
C LYS A 2 5.13 -25.85 8.76
N GLY A 3 4.35 -25.46 9.77
CA GLY A 3 3.64 -24.21 9.83
C GLY A 3 4.56 -23.00 9.77
N LEU A 4 4.16 -22.07 8.95
CA LEU A 4 4.75 -20.74 8.83
C LEU A 4 4.47 -20.00 10.16
N LYS A 5 5.54 -19.70 10.91
CA LYS A 5 5.41 -18.93 12.16
C LYS A 5 5.33 -17.45 11.81
N TYR A 6 4.21 -16.86 12.11
CA TYR A 6 4.01 -15.42 12.01
C TYR A 6 4.73 -14.72 13.16
N LEU A 7 5.66 -13.84 12.87
CA LEU A 7 6.32 -13.00 13.86
C LEU A 7 5.76 -11.58 13.74
N ILE A 8 4.74 -11.29 14.56
CA ILE A 8 4.28 -9.91 14.74
C ILE A 8 5.16 -9.29 15.80
N VAL A 9 6.19 -8.54 15.41
CA VAL A 9 6.99 -7.74 16.33
C VAL A 9 6.50 -6.30 16.24
N VAL A 10 5.64 -5.91 17.16
CA VAL A 10 5.32 -4.49 17.38
C VAL A 10 5.98 -4.09 18.68
N VAL A 11 7.12 -3.40 18.58
CA VAL A 11 7.72 -2.75 19.74
C VAL A 11 7.06 -1.37 19.90
N SER A 12 6.08 -1.30 20.77
CA SER A 12 5.48 -0.03 21.18
C SER A 12 6.37 0.55 22.33
N ILE A 13 7.23 1.52 21.98
CA ILE A 13 7.91 2.33 23.00
C ILE A 13 6.97 3.49 23.32
N CYS A 14 6.25 3.38 24.42
CA CYS A 14 5.53 4.50 25.01
C CYS A 14 6.55 5.48 25.62
N ALA A 15 6.91 6.53 24.88
CA ALA A 15 7.53 7.72 25.49
C ALA A 15 6.41 8.61 26.02
N SER A 16 6.12 8.48 27.32
CA SER A 16 5.25 9.40 28.05
C SER A 16 5.98 10.72 28.27
N THR A 17 5.81 11.69 27.38
CA THR A 17 6.13 13.08 27.67
C THR A 17 5.04 13.64 28.59
N LEU A 18 5.36 13.80 29.87
CA LEU A 18 4.57 14.55 30.82
C LEU A 18 4.58 16.03 30.44
N LEU A 19 3.58 16.45 29.65
CA LEU A 19 3.22 17.86 29.51
C LEU A 19 2.40 18.24 30.73
N HIS A 20 2.98 18.99 31.66
CA HIS A 20 2.27 19.69 32.72
C HIS A 20 1.52 20.91 32.12
N GLY A 21 0.43 20.63 31.41
CA GLY A 21 -0.58 21.63 31.12
C GLY A 21 -1.68 21.54 32.18
N GLN A 22 -2.26 22.65 32.60
CA GLN A 22 -3.42 22.67 33.50
C GLN A 22 -4.47 21.66 33.01
N MET A 23 -4.68 20.57 33.76
CA MET A 23 -5.70 19.57 33.49
C MET A 23 -7.06 20.24 33.60
N LYS A 24 -7.71 20.51 32.48
CA LYS A 24 -9.13 20.92 32.45
C LYS A 24 -9.94 19.80 33.10
N ASP A 25 -10.91 20.17 33.96
CA ASP A 25 -11.90 19.23 34.46
C ASP A 25 -12.72 18.70 33.27
N THR A 26 -12.44 17.46 32.85
CA THR A 26 -13.12 16.80 31.72
C THR A 26 -13.05 15.29 31.90
N ILE A 27 -14.01 14.57 31.31
CA ILE A 27 -13.82 13.14 31.01
C ILE A 27 -12.98 13.06 29.73
N ALA A 28 -11.88 12.32 29.81
CA ALA A 28 -11.08 11.99 28.66
C ALA A 28 -11.37 10.54 28.24
N TYR A 29 -11.43 10.33 26.92
CA TYR A 29 -11.67 9.01 26.33
C TYR A 29 -10.42 8.58 25.55
N ARG A 30 -9.98 7.35 25.77
CA ARG A 30 -8.86 6.74 25.04
C ARG A 30 -9.31 5.41 24.45
N VAL A 31 -8.87 5.14 23.24
CA VAL A 31 -9.10 3.87 22.56
C VAL A 31 -7.73 3.29 22.23
N GLU A 32 -7.38 2.20 22.86
CA GLU A 32 -6.10 1.52 22.68
C GLU A 32 -6.32 0.17 21.96
N PRO A 33 -5.35 -0.25 21.14
CA PRO A 33 -5.49 -1.50 20.41
C PRO A 33 -5.32 -2.72 21.34
N VAL A 34 -6.38 -3.51 21.45
CA VAL A 34 -6.30 -4.89 21.96
C VAL A 34 -5.80 -5.77 20.81
N ASN A 35 -4.82 -6.63 21.06
CA ASN A 35 -4.20 -7.49 20.03
C ASN A 35 -3.81 -6.73 18.74
N ASN A 36 -3.39 -5.46 18.86
CA ASN A 36 -3.15 -4.57 17.71
C ASN A 36 -4.35 -4.41 16.76
N TRP A 37 -5.58 -4.64 17.25
CA TRP A 37 -6.81 -4.66 16.46
C TRP A 37 -6.81 -5.70 15.34
N VAL A 38 -6.04 -6.78 15.48
CA VAL A 38 -5.99 -7.90 14.54
C VAL A 38 -6.27 -9.19 15.31
N PHE A 39 -7.30 -9.91 14.93
CA PHE A 39 -7.80 -11.09 15.63
C PHE A 39 -7.78 -12.32 14.73
N PHE A 40 -7.59 -13.49 15.31
CA PHE A 40 -7.42 -14.76 14.59
C PHE A 40 -8.13 -15.92 15.30
N GLY A 41 -8.44 -16.96 14.54
CA GLY A 41 -8.99 -18.23 15.05
C GLY A 41 -10.36 -18.03 15.67
N ASP A 42 -10.59 -18.70 16.79
CA ASP A 42 -11.87 -18.69 17.52
C ASP A 42 -11.99 -17.48 18.49
N GLU A 43 -11.04 -16.54 18.46
CA GLU A 43 -11.10 -15.36 19.30
C GLU A 43 -12.17 -14.38 18.79
N ASN A 44 -13.14 -14.09 19.65
CA ASN A 44 -14.05 -12.97 19.39
C ASN A 44 -13.27 -11.65 19.44
N PRO A 45 -13.35 -10.79 18.42
CA PRO A 45 -12.78 -9.46 18.49
C PRO A 45 -13.29 -8.68 19.70
N VAL A 46 -12.36 -8.03 20.39
CA VAL A 46 -12.63 -7.18 21.56
C VAL A 46 -12.14 -5.77 21.26
N VAL A 47 -12.97 -4.79 21.54
CA VAL A 47 -12.63 -3.36 21.40
C VAL A 47 -12.87 -2.66 22.73
N GLU A 48 -11.92 -1.83 23.14
CA GLU A 48 -11.90 -1.21 24.47
C GLU A 48 -11.84 0.30 24.38
N MET A 49 -12.54 0.94 25.32
CA MET A 49 -12.47 2.37 25.56
C MET A 49 -12.18 2.62 27.05
N VAL A 50 -11.16 3.41 27.32
CA VAL A 50 -10.80 3.84 28.67
C VAL A 50 -11.38 5.23 28.89
N LEU A 51 -12.17 5.38 29.96
CA LEU A 51 -12.68 6.65 30.45
C LEU A 51 -11.79 7.12 31.59
N VAL A 52 -11.32 8.35 31.53
CA VAL A 52 -10.52 8.97 32.60
C VAL A 52 -11.29 10.16 33.17
N ASN A 53 -11.69 10.06 34.42
CA ASN A 53 -12.40 11.11 35.11
C ASN A 53 -11.43 12.11 35.77
N ASN A 54 -11.32 13.29 35.20
CA ASN A 54 -10.47 14.36 35.77
C ASN A 54 -11.24 15.30 36.73
N PHE A 55 -12.51 15.02 37.03
CA PHE A 55 -13.31 15.77 37.99
C PHE A 55 -13.05 15.31 39.46
N MET A 56 -13.50 16.13 40.39
CA MET A 56 -13.47 15.83 41.82
C MET A 56 -14.72 15.09 42.32
N ASN A 57 -15.67 14.80 41.44
CA ASN A 57 -16.91 14.08 41.73
C ASN A 57 -17.08 12.92 40.74
N MET A 58 -17.95 11.98 41.10
CA MET A 58 -18.31 10.85 40.22
C MET A 58 -18.91 11.37 38.92
N GLN A 59 -18.50 10.83 37.81
CA GLN A 59 -19.03 11.11 36.48
C GLN A 59 -19.73 9.89 35.90
N LYS A 60 -20.80 10.12 35.15
CA LYS A 60 -21.50 9.09 34.38
C LYS A 60 -21.44 9.45 32.92
N SER A 61 -21.34 8.43 32.06
CA SER A 61 -21.36 8.61 30.60
C SER A 61 -22.14 7.48 29.97
N ASN A 62 -22.99 7.81 28.99
CA ASN A 62 -23.71 6.84 28.17
C ASN A 62 -22.85 6.51 26.96
N LEU A 63 -22.38 5.30 26.89
CA LEU A 63 -21.47 4.83 25.85
C LEU A 63 -22.22 4.03 24.81
N SER A 64 -21.81 4.19 23.55
CA SER A 64 -22.24 3.30 22.48
C SER A 64 -21.05 2.85 21.64
N CYS A 65 -21.12 1.60 21.19
CA CYS A 65 -20.17 1.03 20.23
C CYS A 65 -20.99 0.46 19.07
N VAL A 66 -20.77 1.00 17.88
CA VAL A 66 -21.36 0.49 16.63
C VAL A 66 -20.30 -0.21 15.84
N ILE A 67 -20.56 -1.45 15.44
CA ILE A 67 -19.68 -2.26 14.61
C ILE A 67 -20.38 -2.54 13.28
N SER A 68 -19.68 -2.24 12.20
CA SER A 68 -20.16 -2.45 10.83
C SER A 68 -19.11 -3.20 10.03
N LYS A 69 -19.50 -3.86 8.95
CA LYS A 69 -18.54 -4.27 7.93
C LYS A 69 -17.82 -3.01 7.39
N ASP A 70 -16.66 -3.17 6.81
CA ASP A 70 -15.93 -2.08 6.16
C ASP A 70 -16.72 -1.46 4.99
N THR A 71 -17.61 -2.23 4.34
CA THR A 71 -18.57 -1.76 3.34
C THR A 71 -19.68 -0.88 3.91
N GLY A 72 -19.76 -0.72 5.24
CA GLY A 72 -20.74 0.13 5.94
C GLY A 72 -22.00 -0.58 6.43
N GLU A 73 -22.18 -1.87 6.15
CA GLU A 73 -23.32 -2.66 6.65
C GLU A 73 -23.22 -2.80 8.17
N PRO A 74 -24.23 -2.29 8.94
CA PRO A 74 -24.23 -2.38 10.39
C PRO A 74 -24.45 -3.82 10.85
N LEU A 75 -23.71 -4.24 11.87
CA LEU A 75 -23.80 -5.61 12.44
C LEU A 75 -24.24 -5.59 13.90
N TYR A 76 -23.59 -4.76 14.72
CA TYR A 76 -23.83 -4.71 16.16
C TYR A 76 -23.93 -3.26 16.65
N THR A 77 -24.81 -3.05 17.62
CA THR A 77 -24.89 -1.81 18.39
C THR A 77 -24.96 -2.15 19.87
N PHE A 78 -23.92 -1.80 20.60
CA PHE A 78 -23.86 -1.94 22.06
C PHE A 78 -24.11 -0.60 22.71
N LYS A 79 -24.82 -0.61 23.82
CA LYS A 79 -25.05 0.56 24.67
C LYS A 79 -24.79 0.19 26.12
N GLN A 80 -24.08 1.04 26.84
CA GLN A 80 -23.74 0.83 28.25
C GLN A 80 -23.60 2.17 28.96
N GLN A 81 -24.11 2.27 30.18
CA GLN A 81 -23.78 3.37 31.06
C GLN A 81 -22.56 2.99 31.91
N SER A 82 -21.59 3.87 31.98
CA SER A 82 -20.43 3.74 32.84
C SER A 82 -20.37 4.85 33.87
N SER A 83 -19.90 4.54 35.08
CA SER A 83 -19.67 5.49 36.16
C SER A 83 -18.20 5.42 36.57
N VAL A 84 -17.54 6.56 36.67
CA VAL A 84 -16.11 6.64 37.00
C VAL A 84 -15.94 7.51 38.24
N ALA A 85 -15.26 6.97 39.26
CA ALA A 85 -14.99 7.67 40.52
C ALA A 85 -14.13 8.93 40.28
N PRO A 86 -14.11 9.88 41.25
CA PRO A 86 -13.24 11.06 41.16
C PRO A 86 -11.77 10.70 40.95
N LYS A 87 -11.14 11.35 39.96
CA LYS A 87 -9.70 11.17 39.63
C LYS A 87 -9.29 9.72 39.32
N ASP A 88 -10.22 8.91 38.87
CA ASP A 88 -10.03 7.50 38.54
C ASP A 88 -10.30 7.23 37.06
N SER A 89 -10.14 5.98 36.62
CA SER A 89 -10.44 5.52 35.27
C SER A 89 -11.23 4.23 35.28
N ALA A 90 -12.01 4.01 34.21
CA ALA A 90 -12.73 2.76 33.96
C ALA A 90 -12.53 2.32 32.52
N THR A 91 -12.35 1.02 32.33
CA THR A 91 -12.28 0.41 30.99
C THR A 91 -13.63 -0.24 30.69
N VAL A 92 -14.14 0.01 29.48
CA VAL A 92 -15.35 -0.62 28.96
C VAL A 92 -14.96 -1.40 27.70
N SER A 93 -15.31 -2.69 27.71
CA SER A 93 -14.96 -3.62 26.63
C SER A 93 -16.23 -4.10 25.94
N PHE A 94 -16.19 -4.18 24.61
CA PHE A 94 -17.24 -4.76 23.80
C PHE A 94 -16.64 -5.89 22.96
N SER A 95 -17.21 -7.09 23.11
CA SER A 95 -16.85 -8.26 22.32
C SER A 95 -17.97 -8.60 21.34
N PHE A 96 -17.63 -9.09 20.16
CA PHE A 96 -18.60 -9.49 19.15
C PHE A 96 -18.10 -10.69 18.36
N ASN A 97 -19.03 -11.46 17.82
CA ASN A 97 -18.69 -12.55 16.90
C ASN A 97 -18.54 -11.98 15.48
N ALA A 98 -17.34 -12.04 14.92
CA ALA A 98 -17.10 -11.65 13.52
C ALA A 98 -17.72 -12.72 12.59
N PRO A 99 -18.70 -12.39 11.73
CA PRO A 99 -19.42 -13.39 10.95
C PRO A 99 -18.56 -14.03 9.85
N GLN A 100 -17.48 -13.37 9.45
CA GLN A 100 -16.57 -13.85 8.39
C GLN A 100 -15.20 -13.14 8.49
N PRO A 101 -14.15 -13.69 7.87
CA PRO A 101 -12.88 -12.97 7.68
C PRO A 101 -13.10 -11.61 7.00
N GLY A 102 -12.43 -10.57 7.49
CA GLY A 102 -12.61 -9.24 6.92
C GLY A 102 -12.13 -8.11 7.81
N PHE A 103 -12.49 -6.90 7.40
CA PHE A 103 -12.27 -5.68 8.16
C PHE A 103 -13.59 -5.14 8.66
N TYR A 104 -13.57 -4.58 9.86
CA TYR A 104 -14.75 -4.06 10.53
C TYR A 104 -14.49 -2.65 11.01
N SER A 105 -15.45 -1.76 10.75
CA SER A 105 -15.43 -0.38 11.23
C SER A 105 -16.07 -0.31 12.61
N VAL A 106 -15.36 0.23 13.58
CA VAL A 106 -15.81 0.45 14.95
C VAL A 106 -16.01 1.94 15.18
N VAL A 107 -17.17 2.33 15.68
CA VAL A 107 -17.47 3.70 16.07
C VAL A 107 -17.82 3.73 17.54
N PHE A 108 -16.98 4.35 18.36
CA PHE A 108 -17.27 4.67 19.75
C PHE A 108 -17.90 6.06 19.87
N SER A 109 -18.97 6.14 20.66
CA SER A 109 -19.59 7.42 21.05
C SER A 109 -19.80 7.47 22.56
N ALA A 110 -19.79 8.68 23.11
CA ALA A 110 -20.14 8.98 24.49
C ALA A 110 -21.08 10.17 24.51
N ASP A 111 -22.21 10.02 25.21
CA ASP A 111 -23.27 11.05 25.32
C ASP A 111 -23.64 11.63 23.96
N ASP A 112 -23.89 10.73 22.97
CA ASP A 112 -24.24 10.97 21.58
C ASP A 112 -23.16 11.67 20.72
N LYS A 113 -21.96 11.90 21.28
CA LYS A 113 -20.81 12.42 20.52
C LYS A 113 -19.88 11.29 20.07
N GLN A 114 -19.54 11.25 18.79
CA GLN A 114 -18.53 10.33 18.28
C GLN A 114 -17.15 10.66 18.88
N ILE A 115 -16.58 9.71 19.60
CA ILE A 115 -15.25 9.80 20.21
C ILE A 115 -14.19 9.34 19.23
N LYS A 116 -14.39 8.15 18.64
CA LYS A 116 -13.40 7.53 17.76
C LYS A 116 -14.08 6.65 16.72
N LYS A 117 -13.54 6.68 15.50
CA LYS A 117 -13.80 5.69 14.46
C LYS A 117 -12.48 5.05 14.08
N PHE A 118 -12.45 3.72 13.97
CA PHE A 118 -11.25 2.96 13.57
C PHE A 118 -11.66 1.62 12.98
N ASN A 119 -10.72 0.98 12.29
CA ASN A 119 -10.91 -0.36 11.74
C ASN A 119 -10.19 -1.39 12.59
N ILE A 120 -10.75 -2.59 12.63
CA ILE A 120 -10.13 -3.81 13.13
C ILE A 120 -10.11 -4.86 12.01
N ALA A 121 -9.24 -5.85 12.13
CA ALA A 121 -9.15 -6.99 11.23
C ALA A 121 -9.49 -8.29 11.96
N TYR A 122 -10.22 -9.18 11.28
CA TYR A 122 -10.42 -10.55 11.71
C TYR A 122 -10.02 -11.48 10.56
N GLU A 123 -9.03 -12.36 10.80
CA GLU A 123 -8.54 -13.35 9.83
C GLU A 123 -8.24 -12.74 8.43
N PRO A 124 -7.47 -11.63 8.34
CA PRO A 124 -7.30 -10.91 7.08
C PRO A 124 -6.69 -11.78 5.97
N GLU A 125 -5.85 -12.77 6.31
CA GLU A 125 -5.30 -13.73 5.37
C GLU A 125 -6.32 -14.73 4.80
N LYS A 126 -7.55 -14.78 5.33
CA LYS A 126 -8.63 -15.64 4.84
C LYS A 126 -9.66 -14.89 4.00
N ILE A 127 -9.47 -13.60 3.77
CA ILE A 127 -10.34 -12.84 2.86
C ILE A 127 -10.21 -13.44 1.47
N VAL A 128 -11.36 -13.75 0.86
CA VAL A 128 -11.46 -14.27 -0.49
C VAL A 128 -12.11 -13.21 -1.38
N SER A 129 -11.39 -12.79 -2.39
CA SER A 129 -11.93 -11.98 -3.48
C SER A 129 -11.97 -12.82 -4.76
N PRO A 130 -13.13 -12.95 -5.43
CA PRO A 130 -13.22 -13.75 -6.64
C PRO A 130 -12.26 -13.25 -7.73
N TYR A 131 -11.59 -14.21 -8.37
CA TYR A 131 -10.81 -13.94 -9.56
C TYR A 131 -11.75 -13.55 -10.71
N ASP A 132 -11.53 -12.38 -11.29
CA ASP A 132 -12.41 -11.79 -12.31
C ASP A 132 -11.68 -11.40 -13.61
N ALA A 133 -10.44 -11.89 -13.78
CA ALA A 133 -9.68 -11.66 -14.99
C ALA A 133 -10.42 -12.19 -16.24
N GLN A 134 -10.36 -11.40 -17.29
CA GLN A 134 -10.95 -11.76 -18.57
C GLN A 134 -10.19 -12.92 -19.25
N LYS A 135 -10.85 -13.65 -20.14
CA LYS A 135 -10.28 -14.85 -20.81
C LYS A 135 -8.98 -14.55 -21.55
N ASP A 136 -8.82 -13.36 -22.10
CA ASP A 136 -7.66 -12.92 -22.85
C ASP A 136 -6.66 -12.09 -22.02
N PHE A 137 -6.82 -12.05 -20.68
CA PHE A 137 -5.94 -11.29 -19.78
C PHE A 137 -4.45 -11.58 -20.01
N ASN A 138 -4.08 -12.85 -20.09
CA ASN A 138 -2.68 -13.24 -20.30
C ASN A 138 -2.18 -12.81 -21.67
N SER A 139 -2.90 -13.14 -22.74
CA SER A 139 -2.50 -12.79 -24.10
C SER A 139 -2.48 -11.26 -24.34
N PHE A 140 -3.34 -10.51 -23.66
CA PHE A 140 -3.30 -9.05 -23.71
C PHE A 140 -1.98 -8.49 -23.15
N TRP A 141 -1.52 -9.00 -22.00
CA TRP A 141 -0.28 -8.54 -21.39
C TRP A 141 0.96 -9.07 -22.13
N ASP A 142 0.95 -10.32 -22.56
CA ASP A 142 2.04 -10.91 -23.35
C ASP A 142 2.26 -10.11 -24.65
N LEU A 143 1.17 -9.79 -25.37
CA LEU A 143 1.24 -8.95 -26.58
C LEU A 143 1.73 -7.53 -26.26
N THR A 144 1.27 -6.94 -25.16
CA THR A 144 1.69 -5.58 -24.78
C THR A 144 3.18 -5.52 -24.43
N ILE A 145 3.72 -6.56 -23.78
CA ILE A 145 5.16 -6.69 -23.49
C ILE A 145 5.95 -6.87 -24.81
N LEU A 146 5.47 -7.70 -25.74
CA LEU A 146 6.10 -7.85 -27.05
C LEU A 146 6.18 -6.50 -27.77
N GLN A 147 5.07 -5.75 -27.81
CA GLN A 147 5.05 -4.40 -28.39
C GLN A 147 6.02 -3.42 -27.72
N LEU A 148 6.20 -3.52 -26.38
CA LEU A 148 7.22 -2.74 -25.69
C LEU A 148 8.62 -3.09 -26.22
N HIS A 149 8.92 -4.38 -26.37
CA HIS A 149 10.25 -4.84 -26.77
C HIS A 149 10.61 -4.49 -28.23
N GLU A 150 9.62 -4.23 -29.11
CA GLU A 150 9.88 -3.70 -30.46
C GLU A 150 10.45 -2.26 -30.42
N ILE A 151 10.27 -1.54 -29.31
CA ILE A 151 10.73 -0.16 -29.18
C ILE A 151 12.15 -0.15 -28.60
N LYS A 152 13.10 0.38 -29.38
CA LYS A 152 14.47 0.61 -28.89
C LYS A 152 14.44 1.57 -27.69
N PRO A 153 15.05 1.21 -26.56
CA PRO A 153 14.96 2.00 -25.35
C PRO A 153 15.76 3.33 -25.38
N GLU A 154 16.73 3.49 -26.27
CA GLU A 154 17.52 4.72 -26.47
C GLU A 154 18.02 5.34 -25.15
N TYR A 155 18.65 4.51 -24.30
CA TYR A 155 19.11 4.95 -22.98
C TYR A 155 20.09 6.10 -23.05
N LYS A 156 19.71 7.25 -22.46
CA LYS A 156 20.59 8.38 -22.21
C LYS A 156 20.85 8.49 -20.71
N VAL A 157 22.11 8.36 -20.31
CA VAL A 157 22.55 8.35 -18.91
C VAL A 157 23.56 9.45 -18.71
N VAL A 158 23.21 10.50 -17.95
CA VAL A 158 24.03 11.70 -17.76
C VAL A 158 24.31 11.89 -16.28
N LYS A 159 25.59 12.02 -15.90
CA LYS A 159 25.98 12.22 -14.51
C LYS A 159 25.39 13.51 -13.95
N ASN A 160 24.64 13.39 -12.85
CA ASN A 160 24.10 14.50 -12.09
C ASN A 160 25.03 14.81 -10.90
N LYS A 161 25.88 15.82 -11.05
CA LYS A 161 26.84 16.20 -10.01
C LYS A 161 26.15 16.77 -8.77
N ALA A 162 25.05 17.52 -8.95
CA ALA A 162 24.32 18.16 -7.87
C ALA A 162 23.63 17.17 -6.93
N LEU A 163 23.12 16.06 -7.46
CA LEU A 163 22.48 15.00 -6.69
C LEU A 163 23.46 13.91 -6.21
N SER A 164 24.71 13.91 -6.68
CA SER A 164 25.71 12.92 -6.24
C SER A 164 26.27 13.27 -4.87
N GLY A 165 26.53 12.27 -4.02
CA GLY A 165 27.00 12.46 -2.65
C GLY A 165 28.18 11.59 -2.26
N LYS A 166 28.32 11.36 -0.96
CA LYS A 166 29.48 10.66 -0.39
C LYS A 166 29.57 9.22 -0.87
N TYR A 167 28.46 8.47 -0.83
CA TYR A 167 28.47 7.02 -1.08
C TYR A 167 27.97 6.61 -2.46
N ARG A 168 27.14 7.45 -3.11
CA ARG A 168 26.58 7.15 -4.45
C ARG A 168 26.87 8.27 -5.46
N THR A 169 27.04 7.88 -6.71
CA THR A 169 26.97 8.78 -7.88
C THR A 169 25.58 8.67 -8.48
N VAL A 170 24.94 9.80 -8.77
CA VAL A 170 23.62 9.86 -9.40
C VAL A 170 23.73 10.21 -10.86
N TYR A 171 22.88 9.61 -11.67
CA TYR A 171 22.72 9.89 -13.08
C TYR A 171 21.26 10.19 -13.38
N ASP A 172 21.02 11.21 -14.21
CA ASP A 172 19.75 11.42 -14.88
C ASP A 172 19.60 10.42 -16.01
N VAL A 173 18.51 9.69 -16.02
CA VAL A 173 18.20 8.70 -17.04
C VAL A 173 17.00 9.15 -17.84
N THR A 174 17.13 9.07 -19.17
CA THR A 174 16.02 9.25 -20.11
C THR A 174 15.99 8.06 -21.03
N MET A 175 14.79 7.52 -21.31
CA MET A 175 14.65 6.37 -22.19
C MET A 175 13.29 6.35 -22.90
N LYS A 176 13.21 5.60 -24.00
CA LYS A 176 11.97 5.33 -24.71
C LYS A 176 11.25 4.12 -24.11
N SER A 177 9.94 4.24 -23.96
CA SER A 177 9.05 3.21 -23.45
C SER A 177 7.92 2.93 -24.43
N PHE A 178 6.91 2.22 -23.99
CA PHE A 178 5.76 1.82 -24.78
C PHE A 178 5.15 3.00 -25.56
N GLU A 179 4.78 2.77 -26.82
CA GLU A 179 4.28 3.79 -27.77
C GLU A 179 5.27 4.94 -28.04
N GLY A 180 6.59 4.71 -27.81
CA GLY A 180 7.62 5.72 -28.01
C GLY A 180 7.64 6.84 -26.98
N GLU A 181 6.85 6.71 -25.90
CA GLU A 181 6.84 7.68 -24.80
C GLU A 181 8.21 7.81 -24.14
N THR A 182 8.58 9.03 -23.78
CA THR A 182 9.85 9.29 -23.12
C THR A 182 9.64 9.32 -21.61
N ILE A 183 10.32 8.44 -20.88
CA ILE A 183 10.29 8.38 -19.42
C ILE A 183 11.65 8.68 -18.81
N ARG A 184 11.66 9.11 -17.55
CA ARG A 184 12.84 9.62 -16.85
C ARG A 184 12.96 9.00 -15.47
N GLY A 185 14.18 8.97 -14.94
CA GLY A 185 14.44 8.53 -13.58
C GLY A 185 15.82 8.94 -13.09
N TYR A 186 16.08 8.67 -11.81
CA TYR A 186 17.39 8.82 -11.20
C TYR A 186 18.03 7.45 -10.96
N TRP A 187 19.22 7.25 -11.49
CA TRP A 187 20.04 6.08 -11.27
C TRP A 187 21.17 6.40 -10.29
N ALA A 188 21.09 5.89 -9.08
CA ALA A 188 22.07 6.10 -8.01
C ALA A 188 22.93 4.85 -7.81
N VAL A 189 24.23 4.96 -8.02
CA VAL A 189 25.19 3.86 -8.07
C VAL A 189 26.20 3.95 -6.94
N PRO A 190 26.44 2.89 -6.16
CA PRO A 190 27.47 2.86 -5.13
C PRO A 190 28.86 3.15 -5.71
N LYS A 191 29.63 4.01 -5.04
CA LYS A 191 30.99 4.33 -5.47
C LYS A 191 31.95 3.19 -5.16
N GLY A 192 32.88 2.90 -6.10
CA GLY A 192 33.94 1.90 -5.91
C GLY A 192 33.50 0.46 -5.87
N LYS A 193 32.22 0.13 -6.06
CA LYS A 193 31.68 -1.21 -6.03
C LYS A 193 31.45 -1.74 -7.44
N LYS A 194 31.69 -3.05 -7.65
CA LYS A 194 31.35 -3.78 -8.87
C LYS A 194 30.45 -4.95 -8.48
N ASN A 195 29.57 -5.37 -9.39
CA ASN A 195 28.62 -6.47 -9.17
C ASN A 195 27.76 -6.23 -7.91
N TYR A 196 27.00 -5.14 -7.91
CA TYR A 196 26.14 -4.76 -6.80
C TYR A 196 24.67 -5.14 -7.05
N PRO A 197 23.91 -5.45 -5.99
CA PRO A 197 22.46 -5.60 -6.10
C PRO A 197 21.83 -4.25 -6.46
N ALA A 198 20.59 -4.28 -6.98
CA ALA A 198 19.86 -3.08 -7.35
C ALA A 198 18.41 -3.16 -6.85
N VAL A 199 17.85 -2.00 -6.51
CA VAL A 199 16.43 -1.84 -6.20
C VAL A 199 15.80 -0.84 -7.17
N ILE A 200 14.61 -1.16 -7.66
CA ILE A 200 13.79 -0.25 -8.45
C ILE A 200 12.72 0.32 -7.53
N THR A 201 12.69 1.64 -7.40
CA THR A 201 11.74 2.37 -6.57
C THR A 201 10.67 2.99 -7.46
N TYR A 202 9.45 2.51 -7.33
CA TYR A 202 8.28 3.03 -8.04
C TYR A 202 7.57 4.08 -7.20
N MET A 203 7.25 5.22 -7.81
CA MET A 203 6.68 6.38 -7.13
C MET A 203 5.16 6.25 -6.95
N GLY A 204 4.63 6.89 -5.91
CA GLY A 204 3.20 7.02 -5.67
C GLY A 204 2.52 7.92 -6.71
N TYR A 205 1.18 7.89 -6.75
CA TYR A 205 0.35 8.69 -7.64
C TYR A 205 0.56 10.19 -7.38
N GLY A 206 0.89 10.93 -8.42
CA GLY A 206 1.11 12.37 -8.33
C GLY A 206 2.27 12.81 -7.43
N ALA A 207 3.16 11.89 -7.06
CA ALA A 207 4.32 12.22 -6.23
C ALA A 207 5.22 13.24 -6.91
N THR A 208 5.77 14.17 -6.13
CA THR A 208 6.86 15.04 -6.59
C THR A 208 8.14 14.22 -6.69
N PRO A 209 9.04 14.50 -7.67
CA PRO A 209 10.31 13.80 -7.74
C PRO A 209 11.14 14.02 -6.46
N TRP A 210 11.70 12.94 -5.92
CA TRP A 210 12.69 13.04 -4.84
C TRP A 210 14.03 12.48 -5.26
N ALA A 211 15.09 13.05 -4.70
CA ALA A 211 16.44 12.56 -4.93
C ALA A 211 16.71 11.28 -4.15
N PRO A 212 17.51 10.33 -4.72
CA PRO A 212 17.96 9.16 -3.98
C PRO A 212 18.85 9.54 -2.80
N ASP A 213 18.86 8.71 -1.75
CA ASP A 213 19.84 8.84 -0.68
C ASP A 213 21.25 8.55 -1.22
N VAL A 214 22.19 9.45 -0.91
CA VAL A 214 23.58 9.39 -1.38
C VAL A 214 24.61 9.57 -0.26
N ASN A 215 24.14 9.82 0.97
CA ASN A 215 24.98 10.28 2.08
C ASN A 215 24.95 9.35 3.30
N THR A 216 24.02 8.41 3.42
CA THR A 216 24.04 7.39 4.49
C THR A 216 24.89 6.19 4.08
N PRO A 217 25.58 5.51 5.02
CA PRO A 217 26.34 4.29 4.73
C PRO A 217 25.48 3.17 4.12
N GLU A 218 24.22 3.09 4.55
CA GLU A 218 23.25 2.07 4.16
C GLU A 218 22.98 2.12 2.64
N CYS A 219 22.95 3.32 2.05
CA CYS A 219 22.72 3.47 0.61
C CYS A 219 23.85 2.85 -0.24
N ALA A 220 25.04 2.63 0.33
CA ALA A 220 26.14 1.98 -0.38
C ALA A 220 25.94 0.47 -0.61
N LYS A 221 24.93 -0.16 0.01
CA LYS A 221 24.69 -1.61 -0.13
C LYS A 221 24.29 -1.98 -1.55
N MET A 222 23.41 -1.18 -2.19
CA MET A 222 22.84 -1.47 -3.51
C MET A 222 22.67 -0.21 -4.35
N ALA A 223 22.58 -0.38 -5.66
CA ALA A 223 22.15 0.69 -6.55
C ALA A 223 20.64 0.89 -6.45
N GLU A 224 20.16 2.09 -6.78
CA GLU A 224 18.74 2.41 -6.77
C GLU A 224 18.33 3.13 -8.05
N PHE A 225 17.25 2.65 -8.68
CA PHE A 225 16.62 3.33 -9.80
C PHE A 225 15.24 3.85 -9.40
N ILE A 226 15.14 5.16 -9.22
CA ILE A 226 13.86 5.82 -8.94
C ILE A 226 13.26 6.24 -10.28
N ILE A 227 12.20 5.54 -10.69
CA ILE A 227 11.55 5.77 -11.99
C ILE A 227 10.32 6.67 -11.85
N SER A 228 10.18 7.59 -12.77
CA SER A 228 8.98 8.40 -13.01
C SER A 228 8.27 7.85 -14.24
N VAL A 229 7.05 7.32 -14.06
CA VAL A 229 6.24 6.86 -15.18
C VAL A 229 5.73 8.03 -16.02
N ARG A 230 5.21 7.73 -17.22
CA ARG A 230 4.68 8.72 -18.17
C ARG A 230 3.77 9.76 -17.52
N GLY A 231 3.98 11.04 -17.82
CA GLY A 231 3.17 12.15 -17.34
C GLY A 231 3.22 12.45 -15.85
N GLN A 232 4.00 11.71 -15.03
CA GLN A 232 4.11 11.92 -13.58
C GLN A 232 5.53 12.27 -13.16
N ALA A 233 5.68 12.88 -11.99
CA ALA A 233 6.96 13.24 -11.37
C ALA A 233 7.89 13.99 -12.34
N LEU A 234 9.06 13.44 -12.71
CA LEU A 234 9.99 14.05 -13.69
C LEU A 234 9.40 14.20 -15.10
N ASN A 235 8.27 13.58 -15.38
CA ASN A 235 7.55 13.68 -16.65
C ASN A 235 6.28 14.54 -16.55
N GLN A 236 6.03 15.22 -15.42
CA GLN A 236 4.84 16.02 -15.18
C GLN A 236 4.64 17.15 -16.20
N GLU A 237 5.71 17.80 -16.62
CA GLU A 237 5.65 18.86 -17.64
C GLU A 237 5.21 18.38 -19.01
N TYR A 238 5.31 17.05 -19.26
CA TYR A 238 4.90 16.38 -20.49
C TYR A 238 3.56 15.66 -20.34
N ASN A 239 2.81 15.94 -19.27
CA ASN A 239 1.54 15.28 -19.03
C ASN A 239 0.47 15.69 -20.05
N LYS A 240 0.13 14.77 -20.94
CA LYS A 240 -0.94 14.90 -21.95
C LYS A 240 -2.23 14.15 -21.56
N TYR A 241 -2.23 13.49 -20.40
CA TYR A 241 -3.30 12.58 -19.98
C TYR A 241 -4.37 13.27 -19.13
N GLY A 242 -4.09 14.45 -18.57
CA GLY A 242 -4.96 15.08 -17.58
C GLY A 242 -4.99 14.27 -16.28
N ASP A 243 -6.13 13.69 -15.96
CA ASP A 243 -6.26 12.76 -14.81
C ASP A 243 -5.83 11.35 -15.24
N TRP A 244 -4.76 10.86 -14.64
CA TRP A 244 -4.16 9.56 -15.01
C TRP A 244 -5.05 8.36 -14.68
N PHE A 245 -5.87 8.45 -13.62
CA PHE A 245 -6.73 7.33 -13.23
C PHE A 245 -7.89 7.12 -14.20
N THR A 246 -8.46 8.18 -14.72
CA THR A 246 -9.63 8.11 -15.61
C THR A 246 -9.28 8.14 -17.10
N TYR A 247 -8.04 8.50 -17.47
CA TYR A 247 -7.66 8.61 -18.87
C TYR A 247 -7.75 7.29 -19.61
N GLY A 248 -8.64 7.24 -20.61
CA GLY A 248 -8.83 6.08 -21.47
C GLY A 248 -9.47 4.86 -20.80
N MET A 249 -10.05 5.01 -19.58
CA MET A 249 -10.60 3.94 -18.76
C MET A 249 -11.69 3.11 -19.44
N SER A 250 -12.36 3.64 -20.45
CA SER A 250 -13.42 2.93 -21.16
C SER A 250 -12.94 1.77 -22.03
N LYS A 251 -11.64 1.68 -22.33
CA LYS A 251 -11.06 0.64 -23.19
C LYS A 251 -9.69 0.21 -22.68
N LYS A 252 -9.46 -1.10 -22.55
CA LYS A 252 -8.18 -1.64 -22.06
C LYS A 252 -6.98 -1.22 -22.91
N GLU A 253 -7.18 -1.02 -24.23
CA GLU A 253 -6.13 -0.63 -25.17
C GLU A 253 -5.65 0.81 -24.97
N THR A 254 -6.53 1.70 -24.51
CA THR A 254 -6.26 3.15 -24.37
C THR A 254 -6.08 3.60 -22.92
N TYR A 255 -6.33 2.71 -21.97
CA TYR A 255 -6.23 3.06 -20.55
C TYR A 255 -4.79 3.41 -20.17
N TYR A 256 -4.61 4.53 -19.49
CA TYR A 256 -3.31 5.06 -19.08
C TYR A 256 -2.39 4.01 -18.47
N TYR A 257 -2.94 3.14 -17.58
CA TYR A 257 -2.14 2.16 -16.88
C TYR A 257 -1.59 1.04 -17.77
N ARG A 258 -2.09 0.85 -18.99
CA ARG A 258 -1.45 -0.05 -19.97
C ARG A 258 -0.02 0.41 -20.24
N GLY A 259 0.12 1.69 -20.56
CA GLY A 259 1.45 2.26 -20.78
C GLY A 259 2.28 2.41 -19.50
N ALA A 260 1.66 2.79 -18.37
CA ALA A 260 2.37 2.93 -17.11
C ALA A 260 2.94 1.59 -16.61
N TYR A 261 2.24 0.46 -16.81
CA TYR A 261 2.77 -0.87 -16.49
C TYR A 261 3.94 -1.26 -17.42
N MET A 262 3.92 -0.81 -18.67
CA MET A 262 5.05 -1.00 -19.58
C MET A 262 6.25 -0.11 -19.18
N ASP A 263 6.02 1.05 -18.59
CA ASP A 263 7.11 1.87 -18.02
C ASP A 263 7.77 1.16 -16.83
N VAL A 264 6.98 0.39 -16.05
CA VAL A 264 7.49 -0.48 -14.96
C VAL A 264 8.45 -1.54 -15.52
N ILE A 265 8.06 -2.23 -16.60
CA ILE A 265 8.91 -3.25 -17.26
C ILE A 265 10.15 -2.60 -17.89
N ARG A 266 10.01 -1.44 -18.53
CA ARG A 266 11.13 -0.71 -19.11
C ARG A 266 12.16 -0.30 -18.05
N ALA A 267 11.73 0.00 -16.82
CA ALA A 267 12.65 0.26 -15.70
C ALA A 267 13.49 -0.99 -15.35
N ILE A 268 12.89 -2.17 -15.40
CA ILE A 268 13.60 -3.45 -15.18
C ILE A 268 14.62 -3.67 -16.31
N ASP A 269 14.23 -3.45 -17.58
CA ASP A 269 15.13 -3.55 -18.74
C ASP A 269 16.36 -2.63 -18.57
N PHE A 270 16.15 -1.39 -18.11
CA PHE A 270 17.24 -0.45 -17.86
C PHE A 270 18.21 -1.01 -16.81
N VAL A 271 17.72 -1.40 -15.64
CA VAL A 271 18.55 -1.91 -14.54
C VAL A 271 19.28 -3.20 -14.98
N TYR A 272 18.56 -4.11 -15.63
CA TYR A 272 19.12 -5.37 -16.14
C TYR A 272 20.21 -5.15 -17.19
N SER A 273 20.15 -4.09 -18.00
CA SER A 273 21.18 -3.77 -19.01
C SER A 273 22.48 -3.22 -18.42
N ARG A 274 22.54 -2.89 -17.12
CA ARG A 274 23.75 -2.32 -16.48
C ARG A 274 24.72 -3.46 -16.10
N GLU A 275 25.91 -3.50 -16.73
CA GLU A 275 26.90 -4.57 -16.54
C GLU A 275 27.33 -4.79 -15.09
N ALA A 276 27.43 -3.71 -14.31
CA ALA A 276 27.85 -3.77 -12.92
C ALA A 276 26.76 -4.19 -11.93
N VAL A 277 25.52 -4.49 -12.40
CA VAL A 277 24.43 -4.99 -11.57
C VAL A 277 24.47 -6.52 -11.50
N ASP A 278 24.34 -7.06 -10.28
CA ASP A 278 24.07 -8.48 -10.06
C ASP A 278 22.65 -8.82 -10.55
N LYS A 279 22.55 -9.53 -11.68
CA LYS A 279 21.28 -9.84 -12.35
C LYS A 279 20.37 -10.75 -11.53
N THR A 280 20.90 -11.42 -10.52
CA THR A 280 20.15 -12.29 -9.61
C THR A 280 19.60 -11.56 -8.39
N LYS A 281 19.96 -10.28 -8.22
CA LYS A 281 19.64 -9.46 -7.04
C LYS A 281 19.03 -8.11 -7.45
N ILE A 282 17.97 -8.17 -8.25
CA ILE A 282 17.17 -6.99 -8.62
C ILE A 282 15.87 -7.02 -7.82
N PHE A 283 15.64 -5.99 -7.01
CA PHE A 283 14.49 -5.88 -6.12
C PHE A 283 13.54 -4.78 -6.60
N ALA A 284 12.27 -4.88 -6.19
CA ALA A 284 11.25 -3.88 -6.47
C ALA A 284 10.60 -3.36 -5.18
N GLN A 285 10.34 -2.07 -5.10
CA GLN A 285 9.68 -1.44 -3.94
C GLN A 285 8.85 -0.23 -4.34
N GLY A 286 7.84 0.08 -3.52
CA GLY A 286 7.04 1.29 -3.67
C GLY A 286 5.82 1.31 -2.79
N GLY A 287 5.19 2.48 -2.65
CA GLY A 287 3.97 2.68 -1.88
C GLY A 287 2.82 3.16 -2.73
N SER A 288 1.58 2.84 -2.33
CA SER A 288 0.38 3.29 -3.04
C SER A 288 0.40 2.82 -4.51
N GLN A 289 0.32 3.73 -5.49
CA GLN A 289 0.54 3.39 -6.90
C GLN A 289 1.89 2.68 -7.11
N GLY A 290 2.94 3.10 -6.42
CA GLY A 290 4.24 2.43 -6.47
C GLY A 290 4.20 1.01 -5.90
N GLY A 291 3.34 0.76 -4.92
CA GLY A 291 3.06 -0.58 -4.39
C GLY A 291 2.39 -1.48 -5.43
N ALA A 292 1.41 -0.94 -6.18
CA ALA A 292 0.82 -1.62 -7.32
C ALA A 292 1.86 -1.95 -8.40
N PHE A 293 2.69 -0.97 -8.77
CA PHE A 293 3.78 -1.17 -9.74
C PHE A 293 4.81 -2.20 -9.28
N THR A 294 5.10 -2.25 -7.98
CA THR A 294 5.95 -3.30 -7.40
C THR A 294 5.36 -4.69 -7.63
N LEU A 295 4.06 -4.88 -7.38
CA LEU A 295 3.40 -6.17 -7.58
C LEU A 295 3.28 -6.52 -9.07
N VAL A 296 3.02 -5.55 -9.95
CA VAL A 296 3.05 -5.73 -11.41
C VAL A 296 4.43 -6.15 -11.89
N ALA A 297 5.51 -5.49 -11.41
CA ALA A 297 6.88 -5.85 -11.72
C ALA A 297 7.18 -7.31 -11.36
N CYS A 298 6.81 -7.71 -10.13
CA CYS A 298 7.01 -9.09 -9.64
C CYS A 298 6.16 -10.14 -10.39
N ALA A 299 5.01 -9.72 -10.97
CA ALA A 299 4.11 -10.64 -11.66
C ALA A 299 4.43 -10.82 -13.14
N LEU A 300 4.93 -9.77 -13.80
CA LEU A 300 5.17 -9.76 -15.24
C LEU A 300 6.64 -9.97 -15.62
N ASP A 301 7.56 -10.01 -14.63
CA ASP A 301 8.97 -10.10 -14.91
C ASP A 301 9.73 -10.95 -13.88
N ASP A 302 10.13 -12.12 -14.30
CA ASP A 302 10.86 -13.11 -13.46
C ASP A 302 12.28 -12.64 -13.06
N ARG A 303 12.79 -11.53 -13.57
CA ARG A 303 14.08 -10.93 -13.18
C ARG A 303 14.03 -10.24 -11.81
N ILE A 304 12.85 -10.02 -11.26
CA ILE A 304 12.70 -9.47 -9.90
C ILE A 304 12.87 -10.57 -8.86
N ALA A 305 13.89 -10.43 -8.03
CA ALA A 305 14.26 -11.41 -7.01
C ALA A 305 13.43 -11.31 -5.72
N ALA A 306 12.92 -10.13 -5.37
CA ALA A 306 12.01 -9.91 -4.23
C ALA A 306 11.27 -8.58 -4.36
N GLY A 307 10.08 -8.48 -3.76
CA GLY A 307 9.24 -7.28 -3.79
C GLY A 307 8.81 -6.79 -2.41
N ALA A 308 8.82 -5.47 -2.21
CA ALA A 308 8.40 -4.83 -0.96
C ALA A 308 7.36 -3.71 -1.21
N PRO A 309 6.11 -4.05 -1.60
CA PRO A 309 5.02 -3.09 -1.71
C PRO A 309 4.54 -2.64 -0.33
N HIS A 310 4.05 -1.39 -0.23
CA HIS A 310 3.26 -0.98 0.93
C HIS A 310 2.02 -0.20 0.51
N VAL A 311 0.94 -0.38 1.26
CA VAL A 311 -0.39 0.20 1.00
C VAL A 311 -0.75 0.19 -0.50
N PRO A 312 -0.62 -0.97 -1.20
CA PRO A 312 -0.73 -1.02 -2.65
C PRO A 312 -2.11 -0.57 -3.15
N PHE A 313 -2.09 0.26 -4.20
CA PHE A 313 -3.27 0.72 -4.95
C PHE A 313 -3.68 -0.30 -6.01
N MET A 314 -4.79 -0.07 -6.71
CA MET A 314 -5.22 -0.83 -7.89
C MET A 314 -5.53 -2.32 -7.65
N SER A 315 -6.06 -2.68 -6.49
CA SER A 315 -6.45 -4.06 -6.19
C SER A 315 -7.92 -4.15 -5.84
N ASP A 316 -8.60 -5.17 -6.39
CA ASP A 316 -10.00 -5.51 -6.12
C ASP A 316 -10.99 -4.39 -6.42
N PHE A 317 -11.06 -3.96 -7.66
CA PHE A 317 -11.91 -2.84 -8.06
C PHE A 317 -13.39 -3.04 -7.77
N VAL A 318 -13.87 -4.28 -7.70
CA VAL A 318 -15.27 -4.61 -7.38
C VAL A 318 -15.62 -4.19 -5.95
N ASP A 319 -14.74 -4.48 -4.99
CA ASP A 319 -14.95 -4.06 -3.61
C ASP A 319 -14.37 -2.66 -3.35
N TYR A 320 -13.31 -2.27 -4.07
CA TYR A 320 -12.77 -0.92 -3.97
C TYR A 320 -13.80 0.15 -4.40
N GLU A 321 -14.66 -0.15 -5.36
CA GLU A 321 -15.76 0.73 -5.78
C GLU A 321 -16.68 1.08 -4.59
N LYS A 322 -16.90 0.15 -3.67
CA LYS A 322 -17.73 0.32 -2.48
C LYS A 322 -16.96 0.97 -1.31
N LEU A 323 -15.70 0.56 -1.13
CA LEU A 323 -14.85 0.95 0.01
C LEU A 323 -14.15 2.30 -0.20
N GLY A 324 -13.68 2.57 -1.40
CA GLY A 324 -12.90 3.75 -1.75
C GLY A 324 -13.76 4.88 -2.32
N LYS A 325 -14.07 5.89 -1.51
CA LYS A 325 -14.99 6.97 -1.93
C LYS A 325 -14.62 7.62 -3.26
N TRP A 326 -13.34 7.96 -3.47
CA TRP A 326 -12.91 8.63 -4.68
C TRP A 326 -12.84 7.67 -5.88
N ILE A 327 -12.41 6.42 -5.66
CA ILE A 327 -12.38 5.38 -6.70
C ILE A 327 -13.80 5.07 -7.17
N GLY A 328 -14.72 4.79 -6.24
CA GLY A 328 -16.11 4.52 -6.60
C GLY A 328 -16.76 5.69 -7.35
N ALA A 329 -16.47 6.93 -6.93
CA ALA A 329 -16.95 8.12 -7.64
C ALA A 329 -16.36 8.23 -9.05
N ALA A 330 -15.07 7.93 -9.24
CA ALA A 330 -14.40 7.97 -10.53
C ALA A 330 -14.94 6.89 -11.49
N LEU A 331 -15.11 5.65 -11.01
CA LEU A 331 -15.65 4.54 -11.81
C LEU A 331 -17.09 4.81 -12.25
N ARG A 332 -17.96 5.22 -11.33
CA ARG A 332 -19.36 5.60 -11.65
C ARG A 332 -19.42 6.83 -12.53
N GLY A 333 -18.54 7.81 -12.30
CA GLY A 333 -18.44 9.01 -13.14
C GLY A 333 -18.08 8.69 -14.58
N GLU A 334 -17.13 7.78 -14.79
CA GLU A 334 -16.74 7.36 -16.14
C GLU A 334 -17.84 6.53 -16.80
N ALA A 335 -18.51 5.62 -16.08
CA ALA A 335 -19.65 4.87 -16.59
C ALA A 335 -20.75 5.81 -17.10
N LYS A 336 -21.10 6.84 -16.29
CA LYS A 336 -22.07 7.86 -16.67
C LYS A 336 -21.62 8.68 -17.89
N LYS A 337 -20.36 9.09 -17.94
CA LYS A 337 -19.79 9.87 -19.04
C LYS A 337 -19.81 9.10 -20.38
N GLN A 338 -19.59 7.78 -20.32
CA GLN A 338 -19.59 6.89 -21.49
C GLN A 338 -20.98 6.34 -21.82
N ASP A 339 -22.00 6.63 -21.02
CA ASP A 339 -23.36 6.07 -21.14
C ASP A 339 -23.36 4.53 -21.18
N VAL A 340 -22.64 3.93 -20.23
CA VAL A 340 -22.53 2.46 -20.08
C VAL A 340 -22.79 2.04 -18.64
N GLU A 341 -23.13 0.77 -18.46
CA GLU A 341 -23.23 0.18 -17.12
C GLU A 341 -21.86 0.14 -16.42
N LEU A 342 -21.86 0.31 -15.09
CA LEU A 342 -20.65 0.24 -14.26
C LEU A 342 -19.88 -1.07 -14.47
N SER A 343 -20.58 -2.18 -14.68
CA SER A 343 -19.99 -3.50 -14.97
C SER A 343 -19.05 -3.47 -16.16
N LYS A 344 -19.32 -2.62 -17.17
CA LYS A 344 -18.46 -2.50 -18.35
C LYS A 344 -17.15 -1.78 -18.05
N ILE A 345 -17.18 -0.79 -17.15
CA ILE A 345 -15.97 -0.15 -16.64
C ILE A 345 -15.17 -1.15 -15.79
N LEU A 346 -15.84 -1.89 -14.89
CA LEU A 346 -15.19 -2.91 -14.06
C LEU A 346 -14.56 -4.04 -14.90
N GLU A 347 -15.20 -4.43 -16.03
CA GLU A 347 -14.59 -5.36 -16.98
C GLU A 347 -13.26 -4.83 -17.54
N THR A 348 -13.18 -3.55 -17.91
CA THR A 348 -11.93 -2.94 -18.33
C THR A 348 -10.91 -2.90 -17.18
N MET A 349 -11.35 -2.52 -15.98
CA MET A 349 -10.48 -2.43 -14.81
C MET A 349 -9.91 -3.78 -14.38
N SER A 350 -10.60 -4.90 -14.66
CA SER A 350 -10.11 -6.24 -14.34
C SER A 350 -8.80 -6.60 -15.06
N TYR A 351 -8.48 -5.97 -16.18
CA TYR A 351 -7.17 -6.12 -16.84
C TYR A 351 -6.03 -5.46 -16.06
N PHE A 352 -6.33 -4.52 -15.19
CA PHE A 352 -5.34 -3.71 -14.44
C PHE A 352 -5.38 -3.97 -12.94
N ASP A 353 -6.28 -4.84 -12.50
CA ASP A 353 -6.46 -5.21 -11.11
C ASP A 353 -5.32 -6.10 -10.62
N ILE A 354 -4.63 -5.63 -9.57
CA ILE A 354 -3.47 -6.33 -8.99
C ILE A 354 -3.83 -7.75 -8.53
N LYS A 355 -5.05 -8.00 -8.06
CA LYS A 355 -5.46 -9.34 -7.67
C LYS A 355 -5.35 -10.36 -8.82
N ASN A 356 -5.59 -9.91 -10.07
CA ASN A 356 -5.50 -10.76 -11.25
C ASN A 356 -4.04 -11.04 -11.71
N PHE A 357 -3.08 -10.28 -11.21
CA PHE A 357 -1.64 -10.54 -11.38
C PHE A 357 -1.06 -11.41 -10.28
N ALA A 358 -1.65 -11.39 -9.07
CA ALA A 358 -1.05 -11.91 -7.85
C ALA A 358 -0.61 -13.38 -7.96
N GLY A 359 -1.39 -14.24 -8.62
CA GLY A 359 -1.05 -15.66 -8.83
C GLY A 359 0.15 -15.90 -9.74
N LYS A 360 0.64 -14.88 -10.47
CA LYS A 360 1.83 -14.96 -11.32
C LYS A 360 3.12 -14.64 -10.56
N ILE A 361 3.04 -14.07 -9.36
CA ILE A 361 4.21 -13.67 -8.56
C ILE A 361 4.94 -14.91 -8.05
N LYS A 362 6.21 -15.05 -8.42
CA LYS A 362 7.07 -16.18 -8.05
C LYS A 362 8.10 -15.80 -6.98
N CYS A 363 8.49 -14.53 -6.92
CA CYS A 363 9.47 -14.06 -5.96
C CYS A 363 8.86 -13.80 -4.57
N PRO A 364 9.67 -13.82 -3.50
CA PRO A 364 9.22 -13.46 -2.16
C PRO A 364 8.70 -12.03 -2.06
N ILE A 365 7.64 -11.84 -1.24
CA ILE A 365 7.00 -10.53 -1.02
C ILE A 365 6.93 -10.19 0.47
N VAL A 366 7.24 -8.94 0.83
CA VAL A 366 6.87 -8.35 2.12
C VAL A 366 5.93 -7.18 1.90
N MET A 367 4.75 -7.18 2.52
CA MET A 367 3.75 -6.11 2.35
C MET A 367 3.53 -5.31 3.63
N GLY A 368 3.62 -3.97 3.55
CA GLY A 368 3.23 -3.06 4.63
C GLY A 368 1.78 -2.59 4.46
N VAL A 369 0.98 -2.62 5.54
CA VAL A 369 -0.45 -2.28 5.51
C VAL A 369 -0.80 -1.31 6.63
N GLY A 370 -1.46 -0.21 6.31
CA GLY A 370 -2.07 0.68 7.30
C GLY A 370 -3.50 0.23 7.60
N LEU A 371 -3.78 -0.17 8.84
CA LEU A 371 -5.11 -0.68 9.20
C LEU A 371 -6.21 0.40 9.06
N GLN A 372 -5.83 1.66 9.20
CA GLN A 372 -6.75 2.81 9.11
C GLN A 372 -6.72 3.49 7.73
N ASP A 373 -6.20 2.81 6.69
CA ASP A 373 -6.10 3.39 5.35
C ASP A 373 -7.48 3.51 4.69
N ILE A 374 -7.86 4.75 4.37
CA ILE A 374 -9.09 5.08 3.64
C ILE A 374 -8.85 5.38 2.17
N VAL A 375 -7.58 5.47 1.76
CA VAL A 375 -7.17 5.69 0.36
C VAL A 375 -7.01 4.36 -0.36
N CYS A 376 -6.19 3.46 0.18
CA CYS A 376 -6.05 2.08 -0.27
C CYS A 376 -6.50 1.15 0.86
N PRO A 377 -7.81 0.89 1.00
CA PRO A 377 -8.35 0.15 2.14
C PRO A 377 -7.64 -1.20 2.33
N PRO A 378 -7.34 -1.60 3.59
CA PRO A 378 -6.60 -2.84 3.84
C PRO A 378 -7.29 -4.08 3.26
N HIS A 379 -8.62 -4.08 3.13
CA HIS A 379 -9.38 -5.12 2.44
C HIS A 379 -8.82 -5.37 1.04
N THR A 380 -8.69 -4.31 0.23
CA THR A 380 -8.20 -4.42 -1.15
C THR A 380 -6.75 -4.87 -1.23
N ASN A 381 -5.93 -4.52 -0.23
CA ASN A 381 -4.55 -4.99 -0.14
C ASN A 381 -4.51 -6.52 0.08
N PHE A 382 -5.33 -7.03 1.00
CA PHE A 382 -5.38 -8.47 1.30
C PHE A 382 -6.04 -9.29 0.21
N SER A 383 -7.02 -8.73 -0.52
CA SER A 383 -7.63 -9.38 -1.70
C SER A 383 -6.58 -9.85 -2.72
N GLY A 384 -5.63 -8.98 -3.05
CA GLY A 384 -4.51 -9.33 -3.93
C GLY A 384 -3.45 -10.19 -3.21
N TYR A 385 -3.05 -9.80 -2.00
CA TYR A 385 -2.01 -10.49 -1.24
C TYR A 385 -2.33 -11.97 -1.01
N ASN A 386 -3.58 -12.31 -0.69
CA ASN A 386 -3.97 -13.69 -0.38
C ASN A 386 -3.84 -14.62 -1.60
N LEU A 387 -3.91 -14.10 -2.82
CA LEU A 387 -3.74 -14.86 -4.05
C LEU A 387 -2.27 -15.09 -4.44
N ILE A 388 -1.32 -14.44 -3.78
CA ILE A 388 0.12 -14.71 -3.98
C ILE A 388 0.46 -16.07 -3.40
N THR A 389 1.08 -16.94 -4.19
CA THR A 389 1.45 -18.32 -3.79
C THR A 389 2.92 -18.47 -3.41
N SER A 390 3.78 -17.53 -3.80
CA SER A 390 5.20 -17.49 -3.40
C SER A 390 5.35 -17.15 -1.90
N PRO A 391 6.55 -17.34 -1.31
CA PRO A 391 6.80 -16.94 0.07
C PRO A 391 6.42 -15.48 0.30
N LYS A 392 5.62 -15.23 1.32
CA LYS A 392 5.11 -13.89 1.59
C LYS A 392 4.96 -13.62 3.09
N GLU A 393 5.16 -12.38 3.49
CA GLU A 393 4.92 -11.88 4.83
C GLU A 393 4.27 -10.50 4.76
N TYR A 394 3.56 -10.10 5.81
CA TYR A 394 2.95 -8.78 5.90
C TYR A 394 3.14 -8.16 7.30
N TYR A 395 3.07 -6.84 7.34
CA TYR A 395 3.14 -6.05 8.57
C TYR A 395 1.97 -5.06 8.60
N ILE A 396 1.08 -5.22 9.60
CA ILE A 396 -0.04 -4.30 9.82
C ILE A 396 0.38 -3.26 10.85
N TYR A 397 0.15 -1.98 10.52
CA TYR A 397 0.34 -0.84 11.39
C TYR A 397 -1.03 -0.37 11.90
N PRO A 398 -1.42 -0.75 13.13
CA PRO A 398 -2.81 -0.66 13.59
C PRO A 398 -3.34 0.77 13.70
N LYS A 399 -2.50 1.73 14.07
CA LYS A 399 -2.88 3.15 14.23
C LYS A 399 -2.67 4.00 12.98
N ASN A 400 -2.09 3.45 11.91
CA ASN A 400 -1.72 4.17 10.71
C ASN A 400 -2.72 3.98 9.57
N GLY A 401 -2.91 5.06 8.81
CA GLY A 401 -3.64 5.07 7.55
C GLY A 401 -2.71 4.89 6.35
N HIS A 402 -2.93 5.69 5.29
CA HIS A 402 -2.15 5.62 4.05
C HIS A 402 -0.66 5.94 4.23
N SER A 403 -0.31 6.69 5.25
CA SER A 403 1.08 6.96 5.61
C SER A 403 1.53 6.01 6.71
N LEU A 404 2.41 5.08 6.39
CA LEU A 404 3.03 4.18 7.36
C LEU A 404 4.09 4.92 8.20
N PRO A 405 4.49 4.39 9.38
CA PRO A 405 5.62 4.90 10.14
C PRO A 405 6.91 4.58 9.37
N ILE A 406 7.34 5.53 8.54
CA ILE A 406 8.30 5.33 7.44
C ILE A 406 9.62 4.71 7.88
N LYS A 407 10.13 5.09 9.07
CA LYS A 407 11.38 4.54 9.61
C LYS A 407 11.25 3.07 9.98
N GLU A 408 10.13 2.68 10.57
CA GLU A 408 9.84 1.29 10.96
C GLU A 408 9.64 0.42 9.70
N TRP A 409 8.86 0.91 8.75
CA TRP A 409 8.64 0.23 7.48
C TRP A 409 9.94 0.05 6.70
N PHE A 410 10.79 1.07 6.62
CA PHE A 410 12.08 0.97 5.93
C PHE A 410 12.97 -0.08 6.57
N LYS A 411 13.01 -0.16 7.91
CA LYS A 411 13.77 -1.20 8.60
C LYS A 411 13.24 -2.62 8.29
N VAL A 412 11.92 -2.81 8.25
CA VAL A 412 11.31 -4.10 7.85
C VAL A 412 11.74 -4.47 6.44
N ARG A 413 11.59 -3.55 5.49
CA ARG A 413 11.95 -3.72 4.09
C ARG A 413 13.44 -4.01 3.88
N GLU A 414 14.33 -3.27 4.55
CA GLU A 414 15.78 -3.48 4.48
C GLU A 414 16.15 -4.85 5.03
N ASN A 415 15.65 -5.22 6.20
CA ASN A 415 15.86 -6.56 6.76
C ASN A 415 15.34 -7.67 5.84
N PHE A 416 14.25 -7.41 5.12
CA PHE A 416 13.72 -8.36 4.15
C PHE A 416 14.65 -8.54 2.96
N PHE A 417 15.11 -7.46 2.34
CA PHE A 417 16.05 -7.54 1.21
C PHE A 417 17.43 -8.09 1.62
N ASP A 418 17.89 -7.80 2.84
CA ASP A 418 19.17 -8.32 3.35
C ASP A 418 19.19 -9.88 3.39
N LYS A 419 18.02 -10.56 3.42
CA LYS A 419 17.92 -12.02 3.33
C LYS A 419 18.37 -12.57 1.95
N PHE A 420 18.44 -11.73 0.92
CA PHE A 420 18.73 -12.09 -0.46
C PHE A 420 20.06 -11.49 -0.98
N LEU A 421 20.80 -10.75 -0.13
CA LEU A 421 22.11 -10.16 -0.46
C LEU A 421 23.31 -11.13 -0.26
#